data_8b9c6558612d01fae54f4b060a02a929
#
_entry.id   8b9c6558612d01fae54f4b060a02a929
#
_cell.length_a   1.000
_cell.length_b   1.000
_cell.length_c   1.000
_cell.angle_alpha   90.00
_cell.angle_beta   90.00
_cell.angle_gamma   90.00
#
_symmetry.space_group_name_H-M   'P 1'
#
loop_
_entity.id
_entity.type
_entity.pdbx_description
1 polymer ?
#
loop_
_entity_poly.entity_id
_entity_poly.type
_entity_poly.pdbx_seq_one_letter_code
_entity_poly.pdbx_strand_id
1 'polypeptide(L)'
;MIKIEDLHKSFNGVAVLKGVNLEVGKGELLALIGRSGYGKSVLLKHVAGLLRPDRGRILVDEQDIGRLGGRDLIRVRNRLGFLFQSGALFDSMTIFDNVAFPLREKTKLSQREIREKVIADLEQVGLVGAEEKYPSQISGGMVKRASLARALVEEPEIMLIDEPTTGLDPLTGHTILNLIDTCHKRLGFSGIVVTHEVPKIFEIVNKVVMLHEGRVIFAGTPEEILSSQDDTVQTFVAAGAEWLTDDAACPPPMLERRKKNIHAL
;
A
#
# COMPACT_ATOMS: atom_id res chain seq x y z
N MET A 1 -9.59 10.61 12.17
CA MET A 1 -8.15 10.59 11.82
C MET A 1 -7.92 11.09 10.39
N ILE A 2 -8.40 10.37 9.34
CA ILE A 2 -8.36 10.84 7.95
C ILE A 2 -9.80 10.95 7.44
N LYS A 3 -10.15 12.08 6.82
CA LYS A 3 -11.46 12.27 6.19
C LYS A 3 -11.28 12.91 4.83
N ILE A 4 -11.88 12.32 3.81
CA ILE A 4 -11.88 12.81 2.43
C ILE A 4 -13.31 13.17 2.07
N GLU A 5 -13.53 14.39 1.61
CA GLU A 5 -14.85 14.93 1.30
C GLU A 5 -14.88 15.48 -0.13
N ASP A 6 -15.76 14.92 -0.95
CA ASP A 6 -16.06 15.32 -2.34
C ASP A 6 -14.78 15.54 -3.18
N LEU A 7 -13.83 14.60 -3.08
CA LEU A 7 -12.51 14.71 -3.71
C LEU A 7 -12.61 14.52 -5.22
N HIS A 8 -12.21 15.52 -5.98
CA HIS A 8 -12.10 15.50 -7.44
C HIS A 8 -10.66 15.72 -7.88
N LYS A 9 -10.24 14.99 -8.89
CA LYS A 9 -8.94 15.17 -9.54
C LYS A 9 -8.99 14.80 -11.00
N SER A 10 -8.45 15.69 -11.85
CA SER A 10 -8.28 15.45 -13.28
C SER A 10 -6.82 15.65 -13.68
N PHE A 11 -6.38 14.95 -14.72
CA PHE A 11 -5.09 15.15 -15.38
C PHE A 11 -5.33 15.27 -16.88
N ASN A 12 -4.83 16.34 -17.47
CA ASN A 12 -4.96 16.61 -18.91
C ASN A 12 -6.44 16.53 -19.40
N GLY A 13 -7.37 17.03 -18.59
CA GLY A 13 -8.81 17.00 -18.90
C GLY A 13 -9.51 15.66 -18.61
N VAL A 14 -8.79 14.61 -18.24
CA VAL A 14 -9.38 13.30 -17.89
C VAL A 14 -9.64 13.25 -16.39
N ALA A 15 -10.90 13.10 -15.99
CA ALA A 15 -11.29 12.99 -14.59
C ALA A 15 -10.92 11.59 -14.03
N VAL A 16 -10.04 11.57 -13.01
CA VAL A 16 -9.55 10.35 -12.35
C VAL A 16 -10.29 10.10 -11.04
N LEU A 17 -10.54 11.14 -10.23
CA LEU A 17 -11.37 11.04 -9.02
C LEU A 17 -12.59 11.94 -9.22
N LYS A 18 -13.77 11.41 -8.86
CA LYS A 18 -15.08 11.99 -9.23
C LYS A 18 -16.00 12.08 -8.01
N GLY A 19 -15.61 12.87 -6.99
CA GLY A 19 -16.40 13.07 -5.77
C GLY A 19 -16.21 11.93 -4.77
N VAL A 20 -14.96 11.55 -4.50
CA VAL A 20 -14.64 10.49 -3.54
C VAL A 20 -14.84 10.96 -2.12
N ASN A 21 -15.60 10.18 -1.34
CA ASN A 21 -15.77 10.33 0.10
C ASN A 21 -15.21 9.08 0.79
N LEU A 22 -14.41 9.27 1.84
CA LEU A 22 -13.77 8.19 2.58
C LEU A 22 -13.37 8.66 3.96
N GLU A 23 -13.49 7.78 4.96
CA GLU A 23 -13.09 8.07 6.33
C GLU A 23 -12.34 6.88 6.93
N VAL A 24 -11.22 7.18 7.61
CA VAL A 24 -10.42 6.23 8.38
C VAL A 24 -10.36 6.70 9.82
N GLY A 25 -10.82 5.87 10.72
CA GLY A 25 -10.78 6.10 12.17
C GLY A 25 -9.36 5.99 12.75
N LYS A 26 -9.22 6.34 14.02
CA LYS A 26 -7.96 6.14 14.73
C LYS A 26 -7.72 4.64 14.99
N GLY A 27 -6.54 4.14 14.66
CA GLY A 27 -6.18 2.73 14.77
C GLY A 27 -6.91 1.82 13.77
N GLU A 28 -7.62 2.39 12.79
CA GLU A 28 -8.31 1.63 11.74
C GLU A 28 -7.37 1.40 10.56
N LEU A 29 -7.36 0.17 10.06
CA LEU A 29 -6.69 -0.19 8.80
C LEU A 29 -7.76 -0.41 7.73
N LEU A 30 -7.70 0.40 6.66
CA LEU A 30 -8.66 0.39 5.56
C LEU A 30 -8.00 -0.18 4.30
N ALA A 31 -8.65 -1.16 3.65
CA ALA A 31 -8.30 -1.58 2.29
C ALA A 31 -9.01 -0.70 1.26
N LEU A 32 -8.24 -0.05 0.39
CA LEU A 32 -8.73 0.62 -0.81
C LEU A 32 -8.49 -0.29 -2.01
N ILE A 33 -9.55 -0.95 -2.47
CA ILE A 33 -9.49 -1.94 -3.55
C ILE A 33 -10.10 -1.40 -4.85
N GLY A 34 -9.87 -2.12 -5.94
CA GLY A 34 -10.41 -1.80 -7.28
C GLY A 34 -9.38 -2.06 -8.38
N ARG A 35 -9.82 -2.03 -9.63
CA ARG A 35 -8.96 -2.28 -10.80
C ARG A 35 -7.82 -1.28 -10.93
N SER A 36 -6.74 -1.69 -11.60
CA SER A 36 -5.65 -0.79 -11.93
C SER A 36 -6.15 0.38 -12.79
N GLY A 37 -5.59 1.57 -12.60
CA GLY A 37 -5.99 2.79 -13.32
C GLY A 37 -7.20 3.54 -12.74
N TYR A 38 -7.92 3.01 -11.75
CA TYR A 38 -9.12 3.67 -11.18
C TYR A 38 -8.83 4.78 -10.16
N GLY A 39 -7.57 5.15 -9.94
CA GLY A 39 -7.20 6.31 -9.13
C GLY A 39 -6.79 6.00 -7.69
N LYS A 40 -6.62 4.73 -7.28
CA LYS A 40 -6.24 4.34 -5.91
C LYS A 40 -4.95 5.01 -5.44
N SER A 41 -3.85 4.85 -6.17
CA SER A 41 -2.56 5.49 -5.84
C SER A 41 -2.62 7.02 -5.95
N VAL A 42 -3.48 7.56 -6.83
CA VAL A 42 -3.73 9.01 -6.92
C VAL A 42 -4.37 9.50 -5.62
N LEU A 43 -5.38 8.77 -5.10
CA LEU A 43 -6.02 9.10 -3.83
C LEU A 43 -5.00 9.05 -2.68
N LEU A 44 -4.18 8.00 -2.62
CA LEU A 44 -3.13 7.86 -1.60
C LEU A 44 -2.14 9.04 -1.61
N LYS A 45 -1.73 9.49 -2.81
CA LYS A 45 -0.85 10.66 -2.98
C LYS A 45 -1.49 11.96 -2.52
N HIS A 46 -2.81 12.09 -2.60
CA HIS A 46 -3.52 13.24 -2.05
C HIS A 46 -3.48 13.22 -0.52
N VAL A 47 -3.70 12.06 0.13
CA VAL A 47 -3.60 11.91 1.58
C VAL A 47 -2.17 12.20 2.07
N ALA A 48 -1.15 11.85 1.29
CA ALA A 48 0.25 12.21 1.57
C ALA A 48 0.56 13.70 1.35
N GLY A 49 -0.40 14.49 0.84
CA GLY A 49 -0.19 15.89 0.46
C GLY A 49 0.77 16.07 -0.72
N LEU A 50 1.05 15.01 -1.49
CA LEU A 50 1.89 15.06 -2.70
C LEU A 50 1.12 15.61 -3.90
N LEU A 51 -0.21 15.53 -3.87
CA LEU A 51 -1.10 16.11 -4.88
C LEU A 51 -2.12 17.02 -4.19
N ARG A 52 -2.54 18.09 -4.90
CA ARG A 52 -3.64 18.94 -4.47
C ARG A 52 -4.91 18.55 -5.22
N PRO A 53 -6.06 18.48 -4.53
CA PRO A 53 -7.34 18.25 -5.18
C PRO A 53 -7.71 19.43 -6.09
N ASP A 54 -8.50 19.13 -7.14
CA ASP A 54 -9.10 20.19 -7.97
C ASP A 54 -10.36 20.73 -7.27
N ARG A 55 -11.06 19.87 -6.52
CA ARG A 55 -12.21 20.18 -5.68
C ARG A 55 -12.29 19.19 -4.51
N GLY A 56 -12.99 19.59 -3.45
CA GLY A 56 -13.11 18.83 -2.22
C GLY A 56 -11.99 19.12 -1.24
N ARG A 57 -11.89 18.33 -0.17
CA ARG A 57 -10.87 18.52 0.87
C ARG A 57 -10.43 17.20 1.48
N ILE A 58 -9.27 17.23 2.09
CA ILE A 58 -8.68 16.11 2.80
C ILE A 58 -8.29 16.59 4.19
N LEU A 59 -8.90 16.02 5.19
CA LEU A 59 -8.66 16.36 6.58
C LEU A 59 -7.82 15.26 7.23
N VAL A 60 -6.76 15.67 7.92
CA VAL A 60 -5.99 14.82 8.85
C VAL A 60 -6.10 15.48 10.22
N ASP A 61 -6.78 14.81 11.15
CA ASP A 61 -7.14 15.37 12.47
C ASP A 61 -7.73 16.79 12.34
N GLU A 62 -8.79 16.92 11.55
CA GLU A 62 -9.54 18.17 11.27
C GLU A 62 -8.74 19.25 10.50
N GLN A 63 -7.46 19.01 10.18
CA GLN A 63 -6.66 19.95 9.40
C GLN A 63 -6.77 19.65 7.90
N ASP A 64 -7.24 20.61 7.10
CA ASP A 64 -7.32 20.49 5.65
C ASP A 64 -5.91 20.57 5.02
N ILE A 65 -5.34 19.41 4.73
CA ILE A 65 -3.98 19.31 4.19
C ILE A 65 -3.84 19.89 2.78
N GLY A 66 -4.93 19.98 2.02
CA GLY A 66 -4.94 20.61 0.69
C GLY A 66 -4.66 22.12 0.73
N ARG A 67 -4.92 22.75 1.89
CA ARG A 67 -4.69 24.19 2.13
C ARG A 67 -3.39 24.48 2.87
N LEU A 68 -2.77 23.44 3.47
CA LEU A 68 -1.49 23.62 4.16
C LEU A 68 -0.35 23.87 3.18
N GLY A 69 0.65 24.59 3.66
CA GLY A 69 1.90 24.83 2.93
C GLY A 69 3.07 24.89 3.90
N GLY A 70 4.29 24.90 3.36
CA GLY A 70 5.51 25.12 4.13
C GLY A 70 5.62 24.19 5.37
N ARG A 71 5.85 24.79 6.53
CA ARG A 71 6.11 24.07 7.78
C ARG A 71 4.92 23.24 8.28
N ASP A 72 3.70 23.68 8.06
CA ASP A 72 2.50 23.00 8.58
C ASP A 72 2.24 21.69 7.82
N LEU A 73 2.43 21.69 6.49
CA LEU A 73 2.37 20.46 5.69
C LEU A 73 3.49 19.49 6.07
N ILE A 74 4.70 19.99 6.36
CA ILE A 74 5.82 19.15 6.84
C ILE A 74 5.45 18.48 8.17
N ARG A 75 4.82 19.19 9.12
CA ARG A 75 4.37 18.60 10.39
C ARG A 75 3.40 17.44 10.18
N VAL A 76 2.44 17.58 9.27
CA VAL A 76 1.51 16.47 8.94
C VAL A 76 2.28 15.31 8.31
N ARG A 77 3.17 15.58 7.34
CA ARG A 77 3.96 14.54 6.66
C ARG A 77 4.88 13.77 7.61
N ASN A 78 5.41 14.42 8.64
CA ASN A 78 6.26 13.74 9.63
C ASN A 78 5.51 12.70 10.48
N ARG A 79 4.18 12.71 10.45
CA ARG A 79 3.32 11.71 11.11
C ARG A 79 2.94 10.57 10.16
N LEU A 80 3.34 10.65 8.87
CA LEU A 80 3.00 9.68 7.85
C LEU A 80 4.19 8.77 7.55
N GLY A 81 3.96 7.46 7.56
CA GLY A 81 4.81 6.49 6.91
C GLY A 81 4.26 6.17 5.51
N PHE A 82 5.11 6.01 4.52
CA PHE A 82 4.70 5.67 3.16
C PHE A 82 5.49 4.46 2.65
N LEU A 83 4.76 3.37 2.33
CA LEU A 83 5.30 2.22 1.61
C LEU A 83 4.86 2.31 0.14
N PHE A 84 5.81 2.61 -0.73
CA PHE A 84 5.57 2.72 -2.18
C PHE A 84 5.55 1.34 -2.85
N GLN A 85 4.83 1.23 -3.97
CA GLN A 85 4.71 0.00 -4.75
C GLN A 85 6.06 -0.61 -5.15
N SER A 86 7.04 0.19 -5.57
CA SER A 86 8.40 -0.27 -5.90
C SER A 86 9.34 -0.39 -4.69
N GLY A 87 8.84 -0.07 -3.46
CA GLY A 87 9.68 0.08 -2.27
C GLY A 87 10.41 1.41 -2.20
N ALA A 88 10.81 2.00 -3.31
CA ALA A 88 11.50 3.29 -3.43
C ALA A 88 12.75 3.41 -2.52
N LEU A 89 13.50 2.32 -2.35
CA LEU A 89 14.80 2.37 -1.68
C LEU A 89 15.81 3.13 -2.55
N PHE A 90 16.76 3.78 -1.91
CA PHE A 90 17.90 4.41 -2.59
C PHE A 90 18.92 3.32 -2.97
N ASP A 91 19.13 3.10 -4.26
CA ASP A 91 20.02 2.05 -4.78
C ASP A 91 21.49 2.27 -4.39
N SER A 92 21.89 3.52 -4.12
CA SER A 92 23.23 3.91 -3.70
C SER A 92 23.49 3.78 -2.19
N MET A 93 22.47 3.37 -1.41
CA MET A 93 22.56 3.21 0.03
C MET A 93 22.42 1.74 0.42
N THR A 94 23.05 1.34 1.52
CA THR A 94 22.84 0.03 2.12
C THR A 94 21.42 -0.09 2.66
N ILE A 95 20.97 -1.28 3.02
CA ILE A 95 19.68 -1.51 3.68
C ILE A 95 19.63 -0.77 5.01
N PHE A 96 20.72 -0.83 5.78
CA PHE A 96 20.84 -0.05 7.01
C PHE A 96 20.65 1.44 6.75
N ASP A 97 21.38 2.01 5.79
CA ASP A 97 21.31 3.45 5.50
C ASP A 97 19.94 3.88 4.98
N ASN A 98 19.27 3.04 4.18
CA ASN A 98 17.90 3.28 3.74
C ASN A 98 16.94 3.40 4.92
N VAL A 99 17.02 2.49 5.90
CA VAL A 99 16.16 2.51 7.09
C VAL A 99 16.55 3.62 8.06
N ALA A 100 17.86 3.91 8.19
CA ALA A 100 18.36 5.00 9.02
C ALA A 100 18.04 6.40 8.50
N PHE A 101 17.82 6.54 7.18
CA PHE A 101 17.68 7.82 6.50
C PHE A 101 16.64 8.76 7.14
N PRO A 102 15.38 8.33 7.42
CA PRO A 102 14.40 9.21 8.05
C PRO A 102 14.84 9.70 9.44
N LEU A 103 15.48 8.85 10.23
CA LEU A 103 15.95 9.21 11.57
C LEU A 103 17.06 10.26 11.51
N ARG A 104 17.99 10.11 10.56
CA ARG A 104 19.11 11.08 10.37
C ARG A 104 18.60 12.46 9.94
N GLU A 105 17.58 12.49 9.07
CA GLU A 105 17.06 13.73 8.50
C GLU A 105 16.10 14.48 9.45
N LYS A 106 15.36 13.75 10.29
CA LYS A 106 14.23 14.34 11.02
C LYS A 106 14.42 14.35 12.54
N THR A 107 15.40 13.63 13.07
CA THR A 107 15.61 13.52 14.52
C THR A 107 16.97 14.07 14.96
N LYS A 108 17.15 14.20 16.27
CA LYS A 108 18.43 14.57 16.89
C LYS A 108 19.08 13.36 17.57
N LEU A 109 18.70 12.14 17.22
CA LEU A 109 19.26 10.93 17.78
C LEU A 109 20.75 10.81 17.45
N SER A 110 21.52 10.31 18.41
CA SER A 110 22.93 9.97 18.19
C SER A 110 23.06 8.79 17.20
N GLN A 111 24.23 8.65 16.59
CA GLN A 111 24.51 7.52 15.69
C GLN A 111 24.32 6.15 16.38
N ARG A 112 24.60 6.07 17.67
CA ARG A 112 24.39 4.87 18.47
C ARG A 112 22.90 4.55 18.60
N GLU A 113 22.07 5.51 18.96
CA GLU A 113 20.60 5.33 19.10
C GLU A 113 19.96 4.98 17.76
N ILE A 114 20.39 5.64 16.67
CA ILE A 114 19.95 5.29 15.31
C ILE A 114 20.29 3.84 14.98
N ARG A 115 21.53 3.41 15.26
CA ARG A 115 21.95 2.04 15.00
C ARG A 115 21.13 1.02 15.78
N GLU A 116 20.94 1.24 17.08
CA GLU A 116 20.15 0.35 17.94
C GLU A 116 18.72 0.21 17.42
N LYS A 117 18.08 1.33 17.06
CA LYS A 117 16.70 1.33 16.53
C LYS A 117 16.59 0.65 15.16
N VAL A 118 17.48 0.97 14.24
CA VAL A 118 17.48 0.38 12.89
C VAL A 118 17.69 -1.12 12.90
N ILE A 119 18.64 -1.61 13.73
CA ILE A 119 18.88 -3.06 13.86
C ILE A 119 17.63 -3.74 14.43
N ALA A 120 17.01 -3.20 15.47
CA ALA A 120 15.79 -3.75 16.04
C ALA A 120 14.64 -3.80 15.00
N ASP A 121 14.47 -2.75 14.20
CA ASP A 121 13.43 -2.72 13.17
C ASP A 121 13.73 -3.69 12.00
N LEU A 122 15.00 -3.87 11.62
CA LEU A 122 15.42 -4.87 10.64
C LEU A 122 15.20 -6.31 11.13
N GLU A 123 15.45 -6.58 12.41
CA GLU A 123 15.13 -7.86 13.04
C GLU A 123 13.63 -8.16 12.98
N GLN A 124 12.79 -7.18 13.29
CA GLN A 124 11.33 -7.33 13.26
C GLN A 124 10.78 -7.67 11.88
N VAL A 125 11.39 -7.14 10.82
CA VAL A 125 11.00 -7.48 9.44
C VAL A 125 11.77 -8.70 8.89
N GLY A 126 12.56 -9.40 9.72
CA GLY A 126 13.31 -10.60 9.35
C GLY A 126 14.44 -10.33 8.34
N LEU A 127 15.17 -9.24 8.53
CA LEU A 127 16.30 -8.84 7.67
C LEU A 127 17.66 -8.87 8.41
N VAL A 128 17.80 -9.75 9.39
CA VAL A 128 19.07 -9.97 10.10
C VAL A 128 20.17 -10.37 9.12
N GLY A 129 21.33 -9.72 9.18
CA GLY A 129 22.49 -9.98 8.32
C GLY A 129 22.37 -9.41 6.91
N ALA A 130 21.38 -8.53 6.66
CA ALA A 130 21.22 -7.83 5.38
C ALA A 130 21.61 -6.34 5.48
N GLU A 131 22.06 -5.87 6.61
CA GLU A 131 22.29 -4.47 6.94
C GLU A 131 23.23 -3.77 5.95
N GLU A 132 24.34 -4.41 5.64
CA GLU A 132 25.39 -3.88 4.77
C GLU A 132 25.15 -4.18 3.26
N LYS A 133 24.06 -4.89 2.93
CA LYS A 133 23.71 -5.16 1.53
C LYS A 133 23.05 -3.95 0.88
N TYR A 134 23.18 -3.86 -0.43
CA TYR A 134 22.47 -2.89 -1.27
C TYR A 134 21.15 -3.49 -1.78
N PRO A 135 20.17 -2.67 -2.17
CA PRO A 135 18.90 -3.15 -2.73
C PRO A 135 19.06 -4.15 -3.89
N SER A 136 20.06 -3.97 -4.73
CA SER A 136 20.39 -4.86 -5.86
C SER A 136 20.91 -6.25 -5.45
N GLN A 137 21.28 -6.44 -4.19
CA GLN A 137 21.86 -7.69 -3.66
C GLN A 137 20.86 -8.53 -2.86
N ILE A 138 19.60 -8.13 -2.81
CA ILE A 138 18.56 -8.81 -2.03
C ILE A 138 17.34 -9.13 -2.91
N SER A 139 16.49 -10.07 -2.46
CA SER A 139 15.29 -10.46 -3.19
C SER A 139 14.20 -9.37 -3.15
N GLY A 140 13.24 -9.41 -4.08
CA GLY A 140 12.11 -8.49 -4.11
C GLY A 140 11.31 -8.45 -2.79
N GLY A 141 11.08 -9.61 -2.16
CA GLY A 141 10.46 -9.69 -0.83
C GLY A 141 11.30 -9.03 0.27
N MET A 142 12.64 -9.15 0.22
CA MET A 142 13.53 -8.43 1.14
C MET A 142 13.50 -6.93 0.91
N VAL A 143 13.42 -6.46 -0.36
CA VAL A 143 13.25 -5.04 -0.69
C VAL A 143 11.96 -4.49 -0.08
N LYS A 144 10.85 -5.23 -0.18
CA LYS A 144 9.57 -4.82 0.41
C LYS A 144 9.65 -4.73 1.94
N ARG A 145 10.29 -5.72 2.59
CA ARG A 145 10.49 -5.72 4.05
C ARG A 145 11.38 -4.56 4.52
N ALA A 146 12.48 -4.28 3.82
CA ALA A 146 13.33 -3.13 4.12
C ALA A 146 12.58 -1.79 3.93
N SER A 147 11.76 -1.69 2.89
CA SER A 147 10.94 -0.51 2.63
C SER A 147 9.87 -0.30 3.71
N LEU A 148 9.28 -1.40 4.21
CA LEU A 148 8.35 -1.36 5.33
C LEU A 148 9.06 -0.91 6.61
N ALA A 149 10.23 -1.46 6.93
CA ALA A 149 11.05 -1.04 8.08
C ALA A 149 11.36 0.47 8.00
N ARG A 150 11.79 0.96 6.83
CA ARG A 150 12.04 2.40 6.63
C ARG A 150 10.78 3.25 6.85
N ALA A 151 9.62 2.78 6.42
CA ALA A 151 8.37 3.52 6.60
C ALA A 151 7.90 3.54 8.06
N LEU A 152 8.27 2.52 8.85
CA LEU A 152 7.88 2.35 10.25
C LEU A 152 8.90 2.87 11.27
N VAL A 153 10.16 3.11 10.87
CA VAL A 153 11.27 3.43 11.78
C VAL A 153 11.02 4.68 12.66
N GLU A 154 10.17 5.59 12.21
CA GLU A 154 9.75 6.79 12.96
C GLU A 154 8.47 6.54 13.78
N GLU A 155 7.91 5.33 13.80
CA GLU A 155 6.65 4.97 14.47
C GLU A 155 5.50 5.90 14.06
N PRO A 156 5.16 5.96 12.76
CA PRO A 156 4.18 6.90 12.24
C PRO A 156 2.78 6.64 12.82
N GLU A 157 2.00 7.71 12.98
CA GLU A 157 0.60 7.62 13.40
C GLU A 157 -0.32 7.15 12.25
N ILE A 158 0.11 7.38 11.01
CA ILE A 158 -0.63 7.04 9.80
C ILE A 158 0.29 6.31 8.82
N MET A 159 -0.15 5.17 8.33
CA MET A 159 0.54 4.42 7.28
C MET A 159 -0.22 4.46 5.96
N LEU A 160 0.48 4.85 4.90
CA LEU A 160 0.00 4.81 3.52
C LEU A 160 0.77 3.73 2.77
N ILE A 161 0.06 2.68 2.34
CA ILE A 161 0.67 1.48 1.78
C ILE A 161 0.12 1.29 0.36
N ASP A 162 0.99 1.39 -0.64
CA ASP A 162 0.60 1.28 -2.05
C ASP A 162 1.09 -0.05 -2.62
N GLU A 163 0.17 -0.98 -2.89
CA GLU A 163 0.40 -2.26 -3.56
C GLU A 163 1.58 -3.06 -2.95
N PRO A 164 1.54 -3.43 -1.66
CA PRO A 164 2.70 -3.99 -0.93
C PRO A 164 3.19 -5.33 -1.48
N THR A 165 2.32 -6.10 -2.13
CA THR A 165 2.57 -7.47 -2.57
C THR A 165 2.84 -7.60 -4.07
N THR A 166 2.61 -6.52 -4.82
CA THR A 166 2.79 -6.53 -6.28
C THR A 166 4.21 -6.95 -6.68
N GLY A 167 4.29 -7.93 -7.60
CA GLY A 167 5.55 -8.48 -8.12
C GLY A 167 6.20 -9.54 -7.21
N LEU A 168 5.50 -10.02 -6.20
CA LEU A 168 5.91 -11.12 -5.33
C LEU A 168 5.13 -12.38 -5.67
N ASP A 169 5.71 -13.54 -5.35
CA ASP A 169 4.98 -14.79 -5.35
C ASP A 169 3.92 -14.82 -4.21
N PRO A 170 2.87 -15.66 -4.31
CA PRO A 170 1.77 -15.67 -3.35
C PRO A 170 2.20 -15.90 -1.88
N LEU A 171 3.20 -16.75 -1.64
CA LEU A 171 3.68 -17.05 -0.29
C LEU A 171 4.43 -15.85 0.32
N THR A 172 5.30 -15.23 -0.46
CA THR A 172 6.02 -14.02 -0.06
C THR A 172 5.04 -12.86 0.14
N GLY A 173 4.03 -12.71 -0.74
CA GLY A 173 2.98 -11.70 -0.59
C GLY A 173 2.21 -11.86 0.73
N HIS A 174 1.79 -13.09 1.06
CA HIS A 174 1.12 -13.39 2.34
C HIS A 174 2.01 -13.04 3.55
N THR A 175 3.31 -13.33 3.46
CA THR A 175 4.27 -12.97 4.52
C THR A 175 4.33 -11.45 4.73
N ILE A 176 4.28 -10.64 3.66
CA ILE A 176 4.25 -9.18 3.76
C ILE A 176 2.97 -8.69 4.41
N LEU A 177 1.80 -9.23 4.05
CA LEU A 177 0.52 -8.87 4.68
C LEU A 177 0.51 -9.19 6.18
N ASN A 178 0.96 -10.38 6.57
CA ASN A 178 1.08 -10.76 7.98
C ASN A 178 2.06 -9.85 8.75
N LEU A 179 3.13 -9.41 8.11
CA LEU A 179 4.08 -8.48 8.70
C LEU A 179 3.44 -7.10 8.92
N ILE A 180 2.67 -6.61 7.96
CA ILE A 180 1.90 -5.35 8.09
C ILE A 180 0.91 -5.45 9.25
N ASP A 181 0.16 -6.56 9.36
CA ASP A 181 -0.78 -6.82 10.46
C ASP A 181 -0.08 -6.84 11.83
N THR A 182 1.05 -7.56 11.91
CA THR A 182 1.85 -7.62 13.14
C THR A 182 2.33 -6.24 13.58
N CYS A 183 2.84 -5.44 12.62
CA CYS A 183 3.28 -4.08 12.89
C CYS A 183 2.10 -3.16 13.26
N HIS A 184 0.94 -3.32 12.61
CA HIS A 184 -0.27 -2.58 12.93
C HIS A 184 -0.76 -2.87 14.36
N LYS A 185 -0.85 -4.14 14.75
CA LYS A 185 -1.24 -4.55 16.10
C LYS A 185 -0.28 -4.04 17.18
N ARG A 186 1.01 -3.95 16.86
CA ARG A 186 2.03 -3.45 17.80
C ARG A 186 2.02 -1.95 17.95
N LEU A 187 1.95 -1.21 16.83
CA LEU A 187 2.12 0.25 16.79
C LEU A 187 0.80 1.02 16.87
N GLY A 188 -0.32 0.40 16.50
CA GLY A 188 -1.65 1.01 16.54
C GLY A 188 -1.84 2.16 15.55
N PHE A 189 -1.07 2.21 14.46
CA PHE A 189 -1.25 3.26 13.44
C PHE A 189 -2.60 3.13 12.73
N SER A 190 -3.12 4.25 12.24
CA SER A 190 -4.22 4.24 11.28
C SER A 190 -3.66 4.10 9.88
N GLY A 191 -4.36 3.44 8.94
CA GLY A 191 -3.75 3.24 7.63
C GLY A 191 -4.70 3.03 6.48
N ILE A 192 -4.17 3.26 5.26
CA ILE A 192 -4.82 2.92 4.01
C ILE A 192 -3.89 1.97 3.24
N VAL A 193 -4.36 0.78 2.95
CA VAL A 193 -3.66 -0.21 2.10
C VAL A 193 -4.35 -0.23 0.74
N VAL A 194 -3.66 0.22 -0.27
CA VAL A 194 -4.10 0.06 -1.67
C VAL A 194 -3.67 -1.31 -2.16
N THR A 195 -4.61 -2.08 -2.68
CA THR A 195 -4.31 -3.38 -3.27
C THR A 195 -5.37 -3.81 -4.27
N HIS A 196 -5.05 -4.78 -5.10
CA HIS A 196 -5.99 -5.53 -5.93
C HIS A 196 -6.04 -7.01 -5.51
N GLU A 197 -5.25 -7.42 -4.52
CA GLU A 197 -5.21 -8.79 -4.00
C GLU A 197 -6.33 -9.02 -2.99
N VAL A 198 -7.45 -9.51 -3.45
CA VAL A 198 -8.58 -9.97 -2.65
C VAL A 198 -8.71 -11.49 -2.76
N PRO A 199 -9.21 -12.20 -1.74
CA PRO A 199 -9.69 -11.72 -0.44
C PRO A 199 -8.62 -11.62 0.66
N LYS A 200 -7.35 -11.99 0.40
CA LYS A 200 -6.29 -12.07 1.45
C LYS A 200 -6.17 -10.81 2.30
N ILE A 201 -6.34 -9.62 1.70
CA ILE A 201 -6.28 -8.36 2.44
C ILE A 201 -7.37 -8.25 3.52
N PHE A 202 -8.49 -8.94 3.36
CA PHE A 202 -9.63 -8.88 4.28
C PHE A 202 -9.32 -9.48 5.66
N GLU A 203 -8.27 -10.31 5.77
CA GLU A 203 -7.84 -10.91 7.03
C GLU A 203 -7.19 -9.89 7.98
N ILE A 204 -6.69 -8.76 7.46
CA ILE A 204 -5.89 -7.81 8.23
C ILE A 204 -6.50 -6.41 8.33
N VAL A 205 -7.62 -6.13 7.67
CA VAL A 205 -8.23 -4.81 7.63
C VAL A 205 -9.57 -4.76 8.38
N ASN A 206 -9.90 -3.58 8.89
CA ASN A 206 -11.18 -3.34 9.59
C ASN A 206 -12.27 -2.89 8.62
N LYS A 207 -11.87 -2.24 7.52
CA LYS A 207 -12.77 -1.60 6.57
C LYS A 207 -12.29 -1.80 5.14
N VAL A 208 -13.22 -1.91 4.22
CA VAL A 208 -12.97 -2.05 2.79
C VAL A 208 -13.72 -0.95 2.05
N VAL A 209 -13.01 -0.27 1.16
CA VAL A 209 -13.61 0.70 0.22
C VAL A 209 -13.23 0.28 -1.20
N MET A 210 -14.24 0.12 -2.07
CA MET A 210 -14.00 -0.20 -3.46
C MET A 210 -14.15 1.04 -4.34
N LEU A 211 -13.08 1.34 -5.07
CA LEU A 211 -13.04 2.40 -6.06
C LEU A 211 -13.26 1.82 -7.47
N HIS A 212 -14.26 2.35 -8.17
CA HIS A 212 -14.60 2.00 -9.53
C HIS A 212 -14.76 3.27 -10.37
N GLU A 213 -14.00 3.39 -11.46
CA GLU A 213 -14.03 4.54 -12.39
C GLU A 213 -13.97 5.92 -11.69
N GLY A 214 -13.17 6.01 -10.63
CA GLY A 214 -12.99 7.25 -9.87
C GLY A 214 -14.07 7.56 -8.84
N ARG A 215 -14.99 6.63 -8.56
CA ARG A 215 -16.06 6.74 -7.55
C ARG A 215 -15.98 5.61 -6.54
N VAL A 216 -16.38 5.88 -5.32
CA VAL A 216 -16.62 4.84 -4.32
C VAL A 216 -17.95 4.17 -4.64
N ILE A 217 -17.93 2.85 -4.89
CA ILE A 217 -19.13 2.04 -5.13
C ILE A 217 -19.47 1.14 -3.95
N PHE A 218 -18.52 0.90 -3.05
CA PHE A 218 -18.71 0.14 -1.82
C PHE A 218 -17.87 0.73 -0.69
N ALA A 219 -18.44 0.77 0.51
CA ALA A 219 -17.72 1.07 1.75
C ALA A 219 -18.40 0.30 2.90
N GLY A 220 -17.65 -0.58 3.58
CA GLY A 220 -18.16 -1.43 4.66
C GLY A 220 -17.07 -2.32 5.24
N THR A 221 -17.49 -3.36 5.96
CA THR A 221 -16.57 -4.36 6.53
C THR A 221 -16.16 -5.43 5.49
N PRO A 222 -15.12 -6.23 5.77
CA PRO A 222 -14.78 -7.41 4.97
C PRO A 222 -15.94 -8.39 4.78
N GLU A 223 -16.77 -8.60 5.80
CA GLU A 223 -17.93 -9.49 5.74
C GLU A 223 -19.02 -8.92 4.84
N GLU A 224 -19.25 -7.62 4.92
CA GLU A 224 -20.26 -6.93 4.12
C GLU A 224 -19.91 -6.95 2.61
N ILE A 225 -18.64 -6.79 2.24
CA ILE A 225 -18.25 -6.86 0.82
C ILE A 225 -18.41 -8.27 0.26
N LEU A 226 -18.09 -9.30 1.03
CA LEU A 226 -18.26 -10.71 0.63
C LEU A 226 -19.73 -11.08 0.44
N SER A 227 -20.66 -10.42 1.13
CA SER A 227 -22.11 -10.62 1.02
C SER A 227 -22.81 -9.58 0.14
N SER A 228 -22.08 -8.70 -0.52
CA SER A 228 -22.61 -7.65 -1.39
C SER A 228 -23.46 -8.24 -2.51
N GLN A 229 -24.57 -7.57 -2.86
CA GLN A 229 -25.42 -7.94 -4.00
C GLN A 229 -25.11 -7.12 -5.26
N ASP A 230 -24.13 -6.21 -5.22
CA ASP A 230 -23.70 -5.45 -6.40
C ASP A 230 -22.87 -6.33 -7.32
N ASP A 231 -23.29 -6.48 -8.56
CA ASP A 231 -22.66 -7.35 -9.57
C ASP A 231 -21.19 -6.94 -9.83
N THR A 232 -20.87 -5.64 -9.80
CA THR A 232 -19.51 -5.13 -10.02
C THR A 232 -18.59 -5.51 -8.86
N VAL A 233 -19.12 -5.40 -7.63
CA VAL A 233 -18.40 -5.79 -6.41
C VAL A 233 -18.16 -7.29 -6.40
N GLN A 234 -19.20 -8.09 -6.63
CA GLN A 234 -19.11 -9.55 -6.68
C GLN A 234 -18.12 -10.04 -7.74
N THR A 235 -18.23 -9.51 -8.97
CA THR A 235 -17.30 -9.86 -10.06
C THR A 235 -15.85 -9.57 -9.69
N PHE A 236 -15.59 -8.45 -9.01
CA PHE A 236 -14.22 -8.10 -8.61
C PHE A 236 -13.69 -9.03 -7.52
N VAL A 237 -14.51 -9.34 -6.50
CA VAL A 237 -14.13 -10.22 -5.38
C VAL A 237 -13.94 -11.67 -5.87
N ALA A 238 -14.84 -12.18 -6.71
CA ALA A 238 -14.75 -13.52 -7.28
C ALA A 238 -13.49 -13.69 -8.15
N ALA A 239 -13.19 -12.73 -9.01
CA ALA A 239 -11.98 -12.77 -9.84
C ALA A 239 -10.68 -12.82 -8.97
N GLY A 240 -10.66 -12.15 -7.82
CA GLY A 240 -9.56 -12.24 -6.87
C GLY A 240 -9.48 -13.58 -6.15
N ALA A 241 -10.62 -14.25 -5.93
CA ALA A 241 -10.67 -15.55 -5.27
C ALA A 241 -10.26 -16.72 -6.21
N GLU A 242 -10.53 -16.63 -7.51
CA GLU A 242 -10.14 -17.66 -8.49
C GLU A 242 -8.63 -17.88 -8.57
N TRP A 243 -7.83 -16.83 -8.42
CA TRP A 243 -6.36 -16.93 -8.34
C TRP A 243 -5.85 -17.74 -7.14
N LEU A 244 -6.66 -17.96 -6.10
CA LEU A 244 -6.30 -18.76 -4.94
C LEU A 244 -6.59 -20.25 -5.13
N THR A 245 -7.51 -20.61 -6.04
CA THR A 245 -7.89 -21.99 -6.31
C THR A 245 -7.08 -22.61 -7.45
N ASP A 246 -6.47 -21.82 -8.33
CA ASP A 246 -5.65 -22.28 -9.46
C ASP A 246 -4.22 -22.71 -9.09
N ASP A 247 -3.79 -22.54 -7.85
CA ASP A 247 -2.52 -23.11 -7.36
C ASP A 247 -2.52 -24.68 -7.32
N ALA A 248 -3.64 -25.34 -7.71
CA ALA A 248 -3.75 -26.79 -7.84
C ALA A 248 -3.68 -27.29 -9.31
N ALA A 249 -3.63 -26.41 -10.32
CA ALA A 249 -3.54 -26.81 -11.72
C ALA A 249 -2.56 -25.91 -12.47
N CYS A 250 -1.30 -26.30 -12.55
CA CYS A 250 -0.35 -25.76 -13.52
C CYS A 250 -0.95 -25.90 -14.92
N PRO A 251 -1.20 -24.83 -15.70
CA PRO A 251 -1.65 -24.98 -17.07
C PRO A 251 -0.57 -25.70 -17.88
N PRO A 252 -0.92 -26.66 -18.73
CA PRO A 252 0.07 -27.37 -19.55
C PRO A 252 0.82 -26.35 -20.43
N PRO A 253 2.13 -26.55 -20.66
CA PRO A 253 2.97 -25.62 -21.40
C PRO A 253 2.37 -25.41 -22.82
N MET A 254 2.29 -24.15 -23.24
CA MET A 254 1.76 -23.68 -24.54
C MET A 254 2.60 -24.13 -25.74
N LEU A 255 3.03 -25.38 -25.82
CA LEU A 255 3.88 -25.91 -26.90
C LEU A 255 3.17 -26.88 -27.87
N GLU A 256 1.88 -27.18 -27.73
CA GLU A 256 1.21 -28.13 -28.60
C GLU A 256 0.13 -27.56 -29.55
N ARG A 257 0.01 -26.26 -29.76
CA ARG A 257 -0.93 -25.68 -30.73
C ARG A 257 -0.34 -25.32 -32.11
N ARG A 258 0.87 -25.81 -32.46
CA ARG A 258 1.48 -25.54 -33.80
C ARG A 258 1.75 -26.76 -34.65
N LYS A 259 1.06 -27.89 -34.48
CA LYS A 259 1.23 -29.07 -35.35
C LYS A 259 -0.10 -29.70 -35.84
N LYS A 260 -1.09 -28.91 -36.20
CA LYS A 260 -2.27 -29.45 -36.95
C LYS A 260 -2.79 -28.48 -37.98
N ASN A 261 -1.96 -27.95 -38.88
CA ASN A 261 -2.43 -27.31 -40.12
C ASN A 261 -1.31 -27.22 -41.16
N ILE A 262 -0.66 -28.33 -41.46
CA ILE A 262 0.13 -28.47 -42.69
C ILE A 262 -0.14 -29.90 -43.21
N HIS A 263 -1.31 -30.11 -43.79
CA HIS A 263 -1.59 -31.13 -44.79
C HIS A 263 -3.04 -30.94 -45.29
N ALA A 264 -3.21 -29.94 -46.15
CA ALA A 264 -4.27 -29.87 -47.16
C ALA A 264 -3.93 -28.68 -48.06
N LEU A 265 -3.14 -28.95 -49.08
CA LEU A 265 -3.18 -28.45 -50.46
C LEU A 265 -2.02 -29.04 -51.21
#